data_2ea8ebc21092d5c6a7ac6108b1b5809c
#
_entry.id   2ea8ebc21092d5c6a7ac6108b1b5809c
#
_cell.length_a   1.000
_cell.length_b   1.000
_cell.length_c   1.000
_cell.angle_alpha   90.00
_cell.angle_beta   90.00
_cell.angle_gamma   90.00
#
_symmetry.space_group_name_H-M   'P 1'
#
loop_
_entity.id
_entity.type
_entity.pdbx_description
1 polymer ?
#
loop_
_entity_poly.entity_id
_entity_poly.type
_entity_poly.pdbx_seq_one_letter_code
_entity_poly.pdbx_strand_id
1 'polypeptide(L)'
;LVKPSEDVLEEIKYLNFDYYQVYDCSPEEIRYIKEKYRKKIISAITIENSQDLNNYKDFLPFSEIILFDSKGYEKSMSFNHKLLEDMPSNFKKMIAGNIKIDDILNFKNKEYIIDVSGGLEDISGKKSKSKIDKFLNEINKVWN
;
A
#
# COMPACT_ATOMS: atom_id res chain seq x y z
N LEU A 1 8.27 -4.81 3.64
CA LEU A 1 8.73 -6.05 4.28
C LEU A 1 7.72 -7.16 3.97
N VAL A 2 8.18 -8.31 3.50
CA VAL A 2 7.34 -9.49 3.25
C VAL A 2 7.68 -10.51 4.31
N LYS A 3 6.73 -10.84 5.18
CA LYS A 3 6.86 -11.78 6.31
C LYS A 3 8.26 -11.71 6.97
N PRO A 4 8.63 -10.54 7.53
CA PRO A 4 9.99 -10.31 7.99
C PRO A 4 10.35 -11.25 9.13
N SER A 5 11.54 -11.84 9.08
CA SER A 5 12.10 -12.57 10.21
C SER A 5 12.50 -11.61 11.33
N GLU A 6 12.68 -12.13 12.54
CA GLU A 6 13.13 -11.34 13.67
C GLU A 6 14.50 -10.73 13.42
N ASP A 7 15.42 -11.46 12.79
CA ASP A 7 16.76 -10.96 12.45
C ASP A 7 16.68 -9.71 11.54
N VAL A 8 15.83 -9.72 10.51
CA VAL A 8 15.61 -8.55 9.66
C VAL A 8 15.07 -7.36 10.46
N LEU A 9 14.10 -7.60 11.34
CA LEU A 9 13.53 -6.54 12.18
C LEU A 9 14.55 -5.97 13.17
N GLU A 10 15.41 -6.81 13.73
CA GLU A 10 16.51 -6.38 14.61
C GLU A 10 17.54 -5.53 13.87
N GLU A 11 17.89 -5.89 12.62
CA GLU A 11 18.81 -5.09 11.79
C GLU A 11 18.26 -3.71 11.47
N ILE A 12 16.96 -3.60 11.13
CA ILE A 12 16.37 -2.34 10.68
C ILE A 12 15.81 -1.47 11.81
N LYS A 13 15.73 -1.97 13.04
CA LYS A 13 15.10 -1.23 14.17
C LYS A 13 15.78 0.12 14.47
N TYR A 14 17.06 0.23 14.16
CA TYR A 14 17.85 1.46 14.38
C TYR A 14 17.71 2.47 13.23
N LEU A 15 17.12 2.05 12.13
CA LEU A 15 16.85 2.96 11.01
C LEU A 15 15.67 3.87 11.38
N ASN A 16 15.78 5.14 11.00
CA ASN A 16 14.78 6.15 11.35
C ASN A 16 13.58 6.09 10.39
N PHE A 17 12.88 4.96 10.37
CA PHE A 17 11.62 4.82 9.65
C PHE A 17 10.45 5.13 10.58
N ASP A 18 9.48 5.89 10.10
CA ASP A 18 8.23 6.15 10.82
C ASP A 18 7.27 4.97 10.73
N TYR A 19 7.27 4.28 9.59
CA TYR A 19 6.35 3.18 9.29
C TYR A 19 7.11 1.94 8.83
N TYR A 20 6.58 0.78 9.22
CA TYR A 20 6.89 -0.50 8.57
C TYR A 20 5.69 -0.91 7.73
N GLN A 21 5.90 -1.05 6.42
CA GLN A 21 4.92 -1.64 5.50
C GLN A 21 5.17 -3.14 5.44
N VAL A 22 4.15 -3.93 5.79
CA VAL A 22 4.31 -5.37 6.03
C VAL A 22 3.28 -6.15 5.24
N TYR A 23 3.75 -7.16 4.53
CA TYR A 23 2.96 -8.13 3.75
C TYR A 23 3.02 -9.50 4.41
N ASP A 24 2.01 -10.34 4.15
CA ASP A 24 1.95 -11.76 4.51
C ASP A 24 2.14 -12.05 6.02
N CYS A 25 1.72 -11.12 6.86
CA CYS A 25 1.70 -11.29 8.31
C CYS A 25 0.26 -11.43 8.83
N SER A 26 0.09 -12.25 9.87
CA SER A 26 -1.19 -12.31 10.60
C SER A 26 -1.41 -11.05 11.46
N PRO A 27 -2.65 -10.75 11.90
CA PRO A 27 -2.92 -9.66 12.83
C PRO A 27 -2.09 -9.74 14.12
N GLU A 28 -1.82 -10.95 14.63
CA GLU A 28 -1.00 -11.18 15.82
C GLU A 28 0.47 -10.85 15.58
N GLU A 29 1.01 -11.23 14.42
CA GLU A 29 2.37 -10.86 14.01
C GLU A 29 2.50 -9.35 13.85
N ILE A 30 1.51 -8.68 13.25
CA ILE A 30 1.47 -7.22 13.15
C ILE A 30 1.47 -6.57 14.53
N ARG A 31 0.62 -7.03 15.45
CA ARG A 31 0.60 -6.56 16.83
C ARG A 31 1.96 -6.69 17.48
N TYR A 32 2.59 -7.86 17.36
CA TYR A 32 3.92 -8.13 17.93
C TYR A 32 4.97 -7.15 17.40
N ILE A 33 5.02 -6.95 16.07
CA ILE A 33 5.95 -6.01 15.42
C ILE A 33 5.73 -4.60 15.94
N LYS A 34 4.47 -4.15 15.98
CA LYS A 34 4.11 -2.81 16.46
C LYS A 34 4.56 -2.56 17.89
N GLU A 35 4.25 -3.48 18.80
CA GLU A 35 4.52 -3.33 20.22
C GLU A 35 6.02 -3.42 20.51
N LYS A 36 6.72 -4.41 19.94
CA LYS A 36 8.14 -4.65 20.17
C LYS A 36 9.02 -3.53 19.61
N TYR A 37 8.77 -3.12 18.37
CA TYR A 37 9.63 -2.16 17.67
C TYR A 37 9.11 -0.72 17.75
N ARG A 38 7.94 -0.49 18.34
CA ARG A 38 7.30 0.82 18.50
C ARG A 38 7.21 1.60 17.19
N LYS A 39 6.91 0.89 16.10
CA LYS A 39 6.73 1.48 14.77
C LYS A 39 5.25 1.56 14.42
N LYS A 40 4.90 2.57 13.63
CA LYS A 40 3.59 2.62 12.97
C LYS A 40 3.56 1.56 11.88
N ILE A 41 2.41 0.95 11.67
CA ILE A 41 2.28 -0.16 10.72
C ILE A 41 1.37 0.23 9.55
N ILE A 42 1.83 -0.08 8.35
CA ILE A 42 1.02 -0.18 7.14
C ILE A 42 0.84 -1.67 6.87
N SER A 43 -0.36 -2.19 7.11
CA SER A 43 -0.64 -3.60 6.81
C SER A 43 -1.12 -3.74 5.38
N ALA A 44 -0.38 -4.52 4.59
CA ALA A 44 -0.72 -4.78 3.21
C ALA A 44 -1.60 -6.02 3.11
N ILE A 45 -2.75 -5.85 2.46
CA ILE A 45 -3.70 -6.91 2.14
C ILE A 45 -3.70 -7.09 0.64
N THR A 46 -3.39 -8.30 0.20
CA THR A 46 -3.38 -8.64 -1.22
C THR A 46 -4.78 -9.02 -1.67
N ILE A 47 -5.26 -8.37 -2.73
CA ILE A 47 -6.61 -8.52 -3.26
C ILE A 47 -6.56 -9.28 -4.58
N GLU A 48 -7.27 -10.39 -4.61
CA GLU A 48 -7.54 -11.17 -5.82
C GLU A 48 -9.03 -11.08 -6.20
N ASN A 49 -9.88 -11.07 -5.17
CA ASN A 49 -11.34 -11.01 -5.33
C ASN A 49 -11.98 -10.20 -4.18
N SER A 50 -13.29 -9.97 -4.28
CA SER A 50 -14.03 -9.16 -3.30
C SER A 50 -14.06 -9.75 -1.88
N GLN A 51 -13.86 -11.05 -1.71
CA GLN A 51 -13.87 -11.69 -0.38
C GLN A 51 -12.63 -11.29 0.43
N ASP A 52 -11.50 -11.07 -0.24
CA ASP A 52 -10.24 -10.68 0.40
C ASP A 52 -10.36 -9.32 1.11
N LEU A 53 -11.28 -8.46 0.65
CA LEU A 53 -11.55 -7.17 1.28
C LEU A 53 -12.05 -7.30 2.72
N ASN A 54 -12.71 -8.38 3.09
CA ASN A 54 -13.26 -8.53 4.44
C ASN A 54 -12.18 -8.68 5.52
N ASN A 55 -10.99 -9.09 5.12
CA ASN A 55 -9.87 -9.36 6.03
C ASN A 55 -9.32 -8.08 6.69
N TYR A 56 -9.54 -6.88 6.12
CA TYR A 56 -8.97 -5.64 6.66
C TYR A 56 -9.36 -5.37 8.12
N LYS A 57 -10.55 -5.82 8.53
CA LYS A 57 -11.10 -5.55 9.87
C LYS A 57 -10.21 -6.06 10.99
N ASP A 58 -9.58 -7.21 10.77
CA ASP A 58 -8.73 -7.87 11.76
C ASP A 58 -7.41 -7.11 11.96
N PHE A 59 -6.99 -6.34 10.96
CA PHE A 59 -5.77 -5.54 10.98
C PHE A 59 -5.96 -4.13 11.54
N LEU A 60 -7.19 -3.59 11.54
CA LEU A 60 -7.47 -2.21 11.97
C LEU A 60 -6.96 -1.86 13.38
N PRO A 61 -7.04 -2.74 14.39
CA PRO A 61 -6.57 -2.41 15.74
C PRO A 61 -5.05 -2.18 15.82
N PHE A 62 -4.31 -2.72 14.86
CA PHE A 62 -2.84 -2.76 14.90
C PHE A 62 -2.17 -1.91 13.82
N SER A 63 -2.96 -1.33 12.91
CA SER A 63 -2.44 -0.63 11.73
C SER A 63 -2.90 0.81 11.68
N GLU A 64 -2.02 1.72 11.35
CA GLU A 64 -2.35 3.13 11.06
C GLU A 64 -2.91 3.31 9.65
N ILE A 65 -2.52 2.43 8.74
CA ILE A 65 -2.93 2.47 7.33
C ILE A 65 -3.15 1.02 6.87
N ILE A 66 -4.21 0.79 6.13
CA ILE A 66 -4.41 -0.46 5.38
C ILE A 66 -4.07 -0.20 3.92
N LEU A 67 -3.10 -0.93 3.42
CA LEU A 67 -2.73 -0.95 2.01
C LEU A 67 -3.47 -2.09 1.31
N PHE A 68 -4.20 -1.76 0.26
CA PHE A 68 -4.82 -2.72 -0.65
C PHE A 68 -3.96 -2.82 -1.91
N ASP A 69 -3.37 -3.98 -2.14
CA ASP A 69 -2.50 -4.24 -3.28
C ASP A 69 -3.01 -5.45 -4.07
N SER A 70 -2.63 -5.56 -5.32
CA SER A 70 -2.97 -6.73 -6.13
C SER A 70 -2.15 -7.95 -5.70
N LYS A 71 -2.75 -9.13 -5.82
CA LYS A 71 -2.01 -10.38 -5.64
C LYS A 71 -0.91 -10.49 -6.71
N GLY A 72 0.27 -10.92 -6.28
CA GLY A 72 1.43 -11.03 -7.18
C GLY A 72 2.18 -9.70 -7.36
N TYR A 73 2.46 -9.04 -6.26
CA TYR A 73 3.26 -7.80 -6.17
C TYR A 73 4.55 -7.83 -7.01
N GLU A 74 5.07 -9.03 -7.34
CA GLU A 74 6.21 -9.21 -8.23
C GLU A 74 5.87 -8.95 -9.72
N LYS A 75 4.60 -8.99 -10.13
CA LYS A 75 4.15 -8.91 -11.52
C LYS A 75 3.24 -7.73 -11.83
N SER A 76 3.08 -6.78 -10.92
CA SER A 76 2.26 -5.57 -11.12
C SER A 76 0.88 -5.87 -11.75
N MET A 77 0.19 -6.87 -11.26
CA MET A 77 -1.20 -7.11 -11.64
C MET A 77 -2.09 -6.02 -11.01
N SER A 78 -3.14 -5.63 -11.70
CA SER A 78 -4.13 -4.71 -11.13
C SER A 78 -5.34 -5.49 -10.62
N PHE A 79 -5.96 -5.00 -9.55
CA PHE A 79 -7.29 -5.42 -9.16
C PHE A 79 -8.30 -4.31 -9.45
N ASN A 80 -9.59 -4.64 -9.37
CA ASN A 80 -10.63 -3.64 -9.61
C ASN A 80 -10.77 -2.71 -8.40
N HIS A 81 -10.16 -1.53 -8.44
CA HIS A 81 -10.19 -0.53 -7.36
C HIS A 81 -11.61 -0.06 -7.00
N LYS A 82 -12.61 -0.26 -7.86
CA LYS A 82 -14.02 0.05 -7.53
C LYS A 82 -14.54 -0.77 -6.35
N LEU A 83 -13.93 -1.93 -6.08
CA LEU A 83 -14.25 -2.74 -4.90
C LEU A 83 -14.04 -2.00 -3.58
N LEU A 84 -13.23 -0.93 -3.58
CA LEU A 84 -12.95 -0.12 -2.39
C LEU A 84 -13.97 1.02 -2.17
N GLU A 85 -14.88 1.26 -3.13
CA GLU A 85 -15.79 2.43 -3.09
C GLU A 85 -16.78 2.36 -1.92
N ASP A 86 -17.24 1.16 -1.59
CA ASP A 86 -18.21 0.93 -0.51
C ASP A 86 -17.56 0.75 0.88
N MET A 87 -16.24 0.90 0.96
CA MET A 87 -15.53 0.74 2.22
C MET A 87 -15.71 1.96 3.13
N PRO A 88 -15.83 1.75 4.45
CA PRO A 88 -15.97 2.85 5.42
C PRO A 88 -14.82 3.88 5.30
N SER A 89 -15.13 5.15 5.56
CA SER A 89 -14.14 6.25 5.55
C SER A 89 -13.39 6.43 6.89
N ASN A 90 -13.71 5.64 7.90
CA ASN A 90 -13.19 5.80 9.26
C ASN A 90 -11.76 5.28 9.50
N PHE A 91 -11.05 4.90 8.44
CA PHE A 91 -9.64 4.50 8.51
C PHE A 91 -8.88 4.93 7.25
N LYS A 92 -7.56 5.05 7.36
CA LYS A 92 -6.70 5.46 6.24
C LYS A 92 -6.48 4.29 5.28
N LYS A 93 -6.82 4.52 4.02
CA LYS A 93 -6.64 3.57 2.93
C LYS A 93 -5.48 3.99 2.04
N MET A 94 -4.59 3.06 1.77
CA MET A 94 -3.57 3.17 0.74
C MET A 94 -3.90 2.18 -0.37
N ILE A 95 -3.72 2.56 -1.61
CA ILE A 95 -4.00 1.72 -2.77
C ILE A 95 -2.75 1.56 -3.62
N ALA A 96 -2.50 0.33 -4.05
CA ALA A 96 -1.43 -0.05 -4.97
C ALA A 96 -1.96 -0.98 -6.07
N GLY A 97 -1.09 -1.66 -6.78
CA GLY A 97 -1.45 -2.63 -7.80
C GLY A 97 -1.55 -2.02 -9.19
N ASN A 98 -0.43 -1.85 -9.86
CA ASN A 98 -0.31 -1.42 -11.26
C ASN A 98 -1.09 -0.13 -11.61
N ILE A 99 -1.10 0.83 -10.68
CA ILE A 99 -1.76 2.12 -10.87
C ILE A 99 -1.08 2.88 -12.01
N LYS A 100 -1.89 3.36 -12.95
CA LYS A 100 -1.47 4.13 -14.11
C LYS A 100 -1.97 5.56 -14.01
N ILE A 101 -1.41 6.44 -14.84
CA ILE A 101 -1.83 7.84 -14.93
C ILE A 101 -3.34 7.96 -15.22
N ASP A 102 -3.88 7.12 -16.08
CA ASP A 102 -5.29 7.17 -16.45
C ASP A 102 -6.23 6.77 -15.30
N ASP A 103 -5.72 6.05 -14.30
CA ASP A 103 -6.50 5.67 -13.12
C ASP A 103 -6.71 6.83 -12.13
N ILE A 104 -5.88 7.88 -12.20
CA ILE A 104 -5.88 9.00 -11.25
C ILE A 104 -7.26 9.67 -11.17
N LEU A 105 -7.94 9.82 -12.31
CA LEU A 105 -9.28 10.42 -12.36
C LEU A 105 -10.32 9.61 -11.58
N ASN A 106 -10.16 8.28 -11.49
CA ASN A 106 -11.04 7.39 -10.74
C ASN A 106 -10.90 7.58 -9.22
N PHE A 107 -9.80 8.20 -8.78
CA PHE A 107 -9.52 8.44 -7.37
C PHE A 107 -9.87 9.85 -6.91
N LYS A 108 -10.34 10.71 -7.83
CA LYS A 108 -10.79 12.07 -7.50
C LYS A 108 -11.88 12.02 -6.43
N ASN A 109 -11.75 12.91 -5.43
CA ASN A 109 -12.65 12.99 -4.28
C ASN A 109 -12.67 11.74 -3.37
N LYS A 110 -11.68 10.86 -3.51
CA LYS A 110 -11.47 9.73 -2.60
C LYS A 110 -10.31 10.05 -1.66
N GLU A 111 -10.47 9.70 -0.40
CA GLU A 111 -9.42 9.88 0.62
C GLU A 111 -8.42 8.70 0.58
N TYR A 112 -7.75 8.52 -0.56
CA TYR A 112 -6.76 7.47 -0.72
C TYR A 112 -5.33 8.02 -0.70
N ILE A 113 -4.42 7.27 -0.08
CA ILE A 113 -2.99 7.39 -0.31
C ILE A 113 -2.67 6.51 -1.52
N ILE A 114 -1.97 7.03 -2.51
CA ILE A 114 -1.65 6.30 -3.74
C ILE A 114 -0.21 5.82 -3.66
N ASP A 115 -0.02 4.50 -3.72
CA ASP A 115 1.29 3.86 -3.83
C ASP A 115 1.52 3.41 -5.27
N VAL A 116 2.51 4.00 -5.93
CA VAL A 116 2.86 3.67 -7.31
C VAL A 116 4.35 3.40 -7.44
N SER A 117 4.69 2.24 -7.97
CA SER A 117 6.09 1.81 -8.14
C SER A 117 6.39 1.44 -9.59
N GLY A 118 5.96 0.28 -10.06
CA GLY A 118 6.28 -0.24 -11.39
C GLY A 118 5.82 0.66 -12.54
N GLY A 119 4.68 1.35 -12.38
CA GLY A 119 4.17 2.30 -13.36
C GLY A 119 5.11 3.48 -13.65
N LEU A 120 6.04 3.77 -12.74
CA LEU A 120 7.03 4.85 -12.86
C LEU A 120 8.42 4.38 -13.31
N GLU A 121 8.54 3.10 -13.67
CA GLU A 121 9.79 2.52 -14.14
C GLU A 121 9.89 2.49 -15.67
N ASP A 122 11.11 2.59 -16.18
CA ASP A 122 11.41 2.34 -17.58
C ASP A 122 11.50 0.82 -17.88
N ILE A 123 11.82 0.48 -19.12
CA ILE A 123 11.92 -0.93 -19.55
C ILE A 123 13.03 -1.71 -18.82
N SER A 124 13.98 -1.00 -18.20
CA SER A 124 15.07 -1.61 -17.42
C SER A 124 14.74 -1.76 -15.93
N GLY A 125 13.54 -1.39 -15.50
CA GLY A 125 13.12 -1.39 -14.10
C GLY A 125 13.65 -0.21 -13.28
N LYS A 126 14.24 0.80 -13.93
CA LYS A 126 14.72 2.02 -13.25
C LYS A 126 13.64 3.08 -13.20
N LYS A 127 13.56 3.80 -12.10
CA LYS A 127 12.64 4.92 -11.95
C LYS A 127 12.90 6.00 -13.01
N SER A 128 11.87 6.34 -13.77
CA SER A 128 11.93 7.34 -14.83
C SER A 128 11.48 8.69 -14.33
N LYS A 129 12.40 9.69 -14.31
CA LYS A 129 12.06 11.05 -13.90
C LYS A 129 10.88 11.62 -14.71
N SER A 130 10.87 11.40 -16.02
CA SER A 130 9.78 11.91 -16.88
C SER A 130 8.42 11.30 -16.53
N LYS A 131 8.37 10.00 -16.20
CA LYS A 131 7.13 9.35 -15.75
C LYS A 131 6.68 9.86 -14.39
N ILE A 132 7.61 10.09 -13.48
CA ILE A 132 7.33 10.68 -12.15
C ILE A 132 6.75 12.09 -12.31
N ASP A 133 7.43 12.97 -13.06
CA ASP A 133 6.99 14.34 -13.30
C ASP A 133 5.60 14.37 -13.95
N LYS A 134 5.35 13.50 -14.95
CA LYS A 134 4.05 13.40 -15.59
C LYS A 134 2.95 12.95 -14.62
N PHE A 135 3.24 11.93 -13.80
CA PHE A 135 2.29 11.42 -12.81
C PHE A 135 1.93 12.49 -11.76
N LEU A 136 2.93 13.19 -11.22
CA LEU A 136 2.71 14.27 -10.25
C LEU A 136 1.93 15.44 -10.85
N ASN A 137 2.21 15.80 -12.10
CA ASN A 137 1.46 16.84 -12.79
C ASN A 137 -0.02 16.48 -12.98
N GLU A 138 -0.33 15.22 -13.30
CA GLU A 138 -1.73 14.77 -13.40
C GLU A 138 -2.42 14.75 -12.03
N ILE A 139 -1.73 14.28 -10.98
CA ILE A 139 -2.25 14.37 -9.61
C ILE A 139 -2.60 15.83 -9.27
N ASN A 140 -1.70 16.76 -9.48
CA ASN A 140 -1.93 18.18 -9.16
C ASN A 140 -3.12 18.78 -9.92
N LYS A 141 -3.40 18.35 -11.16
CA LYS A 141 -4.58 18.80 -11.91
C LYS A 141 -5.90 18.26 -11.36
N VAL A 142 -5.85 17.09 -10.72
CA VAL A 142 -7.05 16.39 -10.26
C VAL A 142 -7.41 16.83 -8.84
N TRP A 143 -6.41 17.13 -7.98
CA TRP A 143 -6.61 17.47 -6.56
C TRP A 143 -6.50 18.97 -6.24
N ASN A 144 -6.12 19.81 -7.20
CA ASN A 144 -6.19 21.29 -7.12
C ASN A 144 -7.35 21.80 -7.98
#